data_12dff517a923edb9a18627fd47360fe2
#
_entry.id   12dff517a923edb9a18627fd47360fe2
#
_cell.length_a   1.000
_cell.length_b   1.000
_cell.length_c   1.000
_cell.angle_alpha   90.00
_cell.angle_beta   90.00
_cell.angle_gamma   90.00
#
_symmetry.space_group_name_H-M   'P 1'
#
loop_
_entity.id
_entity.type
_entity.pdbx_description
1 polymer ?
#
loop_
_entity_poly.entity_id
_entity_poly.type
_entity_poly.pdbx_seq_one_letter_code
_entity_poly.pdbx_strand_id
1 'polypeptide(L)'
;MSNEEKFAVTNHLVEKLTETLLAGDASESELVLQEAYLNKFSALDIYQSIFVKAMNRIGMLWHTGEITIAHEHRASEIVMGLTDKVADNTPHLSINGFSALVACVEDENHVLGAKLFSSILEINGWVVHYL
;
A
#
# COMPACT_ATOMS: atom_id res chain seq x y z
N MET A 1 13.27 -17.98 5.65
CA MET A 1 13.83 -17.08 4.62
C MET A 1 14.88 -16.18 5.25
N SER A 2 16.07 -16.16 4.66
CA SER A 2 17.14 -15.26 5.11
C SER A 2 16.78 -13.79 4.80
N ASN A 3 17.52 -12.85 5.43
CA ASN A 3 17.33 -11.43 5.14
C ASN A 3 17.64 -11.08 3.68
N GLU A 4 18.66 -11.72 3.10
CA GLU A 4 19.01 -11.53 1.68
C GLU A 4 17.93 -12.06 0.74
N GLU A 5 17.38 -13.22 1.05
CA GLU A 5 16.26 -13.79 0.29
C GLU A 5 15.02 -12.91 0.39
N LYS A 6 14.69 -12.43 1.59
CA LYS A 6 13.57 -11.52 1.81
C LYS A 6 13.75 -10.22 1.02
N PHE A 7 14.95 -9.67 1.02
CA PHE A 7 15.27 -8.45 0.27
C PHE A 7 15.07 -8.66 -1.24
N ALA A 8 15.56 -9.78 -1.79
CA ALA A 8 15.41 -10.10 -3.20
C ALA A 8 13.93 -10.29 -3.59
N VAL A 9 13.16 -11.01 -2.78
CA VAL A 9 11.72 -11.20 -3.01
C VAL A 9 10.98 -9.85 -2.93
N THR A 10 11.30 -9.03 -1.95
CA THR A 10 10.70 -7.69 -1.81
C THR A 10 10.94 -6.84 -3.06
N ASN A 11 12.16 -6.79 -3.55
CA ASN A 11 12.48 -6.03 -4.77
C ASN A 11 11.72 -6.56 -5.99
N HIS A 12 11.63 -7.87 -6.13
CA HIS A 12 10.87 -8.49 -7.20
C HIS A 12 9.38 -8.10 -7.14
N LEU A 13 8.78 -8.16 -5.96
CA LEU A 13 7.37 -7.78 -5.78
C LEU A 13 7.13 -6.28 -6.03
N VAL A 14 8.05 -5.42 -5.62
CA VAL A 14 7.99 -3.98 -5.90
C VAL A 14 8.03 -3.72 -7.41
N GLU A 15 8.92 -4.38 -8.14
CA GLU A 15 9.00 -4.24 -9.61
C GLU A 15 7.72 -4.71 -10.29
N LYS A 16 7.23 -5.90 -9.92
CA LYS A 16 5.98 -6.45 -10.49
C LYS A 16 4.79 -5.53 -10.18
N LEU A 17 4.66 -5.06 -8.95
CA LEU A 17 3.57 -4.16 -8.58
C LEU A 17 3.65 -2.85 -9.36
N THR A 18 4.83 -2.27 -9.48
CA THR A 18 5.04 -1.05 -10.26
C THR A 18 4.56 -1.23 -11.70
N GLU A 19 4.94 -2.33 -12.35
CA GLU A 19 4.53 -2.64 -13.73
C GLU A 19 3.01 -2.78 -13.85
N THR A 20 2.37 -3.53 -12.95
CA THR A 20 0.92 -3.76 -13.00
C THR A 20 0.14 -2.48 -12.71
N LEU A 21 0.64 -1.63 -11.81
CA LEU A 21 0.04 -0.33 -11.51
C LEU A 21 0.14 0.62 -12.71
N LEU A 22 1.29 0.66 -13.37
CA LEU A 22 1.47 1.47 -14.58
C LEU A 22 0.56 1.02 -15.72
N ALA A 23 0.34 -0.27 -15.85
CA ALA A 23 -0.61 -0.83 -16.80
C ALA A 23 -2.08 -0.58 -16.41
N GLY A 24 -2.34 -0.16 -15.17
CA GLY A 24 -3.69 0.00 -14.63
C GLY A 24 -4.42 -1.33 -14.47
N ASP A 25 -3.68 -2.41 -14.25
CA ASP A 25 -4.23 -3.75 -14.13
C ASP A 25 -4.42 -4.13 -12.65
N ALA A 26 -5.62 -3.88 -12.13
CA ALA A 26 -5.97 -4.17 -10.75
C ALA A 26 -5.91 -5.69 -10.45
N SER A 27 -6.30 -6.54 -11.39
CA SER A 27 -6.30 -7.99 -11.21
C SER A 27 -4.88 -8.53 -11.09
N GLU A 28 -3.97 -8.11 -11.96
CA GLU A 28 -2.56 -8.50 -11.88
C GLU A 28 -1.89 -7.92 -10.63
N SER A 29 -2.27 -6.71 -10.22
CA SER A 29 -1.79 -6.11 -8.97
C SER A 29 -2.22 -6.93 -7.75
N GLU A 30 -3.42 -7.48 -7.75
CA GLU A 30 -3.89 -8.38 -6.69
C GLU A 30 -3.11 -9.69 -6.66
N LEU A 31 -2.70 -10.23 -7.80
CA LEU A 31 -1.84 -11.41 -7.85
C LEU A 31 -0.47 -11.16 -7.19
N VAL A 32 0.07 -9.96 -7.32
CA VAL A 32 1.29 -9.57 -6.60
C VAL A 32 1.08 -9.61 -5.08
N LEU A 33 -0.07 -9.13 -4.61
CA LEU A 33 -0.45 -9.22 -3.20
C LEU A 33 -0.54 -10.68 -2.73
N GLN A 34 -1.16 -11.55 -3.52
CA GLN A 34 -1.22 -12.99 -3.20
C GLN A 34 0.18 -13.61 -3.10
N GLU A 35 1.09 -13.22 -3.99
CA GLU A 35 2.48 -13.70 -3.93
C GLU A 35 3.18 -13.23 -2.64
N ALA A 36 2.91 -12.00 -2.18
CA ALA A 36 3.41 -11.52 -0.90
C ALA A 36 2.91 -12.38 0.28
N TYR A 37 1.64 -12.75 0.27
CA TYR A 37 1.08 -13.67 1.30
C TYR A 37 1.73 -15.05 1.26
N LEU A 38 1.97 -15.61 0.08
CA LEU A 38 2.67 -16.90 -0.06
C LEU A 38 4.09 -16.85 0.51
N ASN A 39 4.73 -15.71 0.45
CA ASN A 39 6.05 -15.47 1.03
C ASN A 39 6.01 -15.03 2.50
N LYS A 40 4.83 -15.10 3.15
CA LYS A 40 4.66 -14.81 4.57
C LYS A 40 4.99 -13.36 4.98
N PHE A 41 4.80 -12.41 4.07
CA PHE A 41 4.92 -11.00 4.41
C PHE A 41 3.79 -10.57 5.35
N SER A 42 4.14 -9.81 6.39
CA SER A 42 3.15 -9.20 7.28
C SER A 42 2.44 -8.02 6.59
N ALA A 43 1.31 -7.57 7.15
CA ALA A 43 0.63 -6.38 6.67
C ALA A 43 1.56 -5.16 6.66
N LEU A 44 2.35 -4.97 7.71
CA LEU A 44 3.30 -3.86 7.81
C LEU A 44 4.37 -3.94 6.73
N ASP A 45 4.93 -5.14 6.48
CA ASP A 45 5.90 -5.36 5.40
C ASP A 45 5.29 -5.01 4.03
N ILE A 46 4.06 -5.44 3.78
CA ILE A 46 3.36 -5.16 2.52
C ILE A 46 3.16 -3.65 2.35
N TYR A 47 2.69 -2.95 3.37
CA TYR A 47 2.48 -1.51 3.30
C TYR A 47 3.79 -0.74 3.11
N GLN A 48 4.76 -0.95 3.98
CA GLN A 48 5.99 -0.16 3.99
C GLN A 48 7.00 -0.57 2.93
N SER A 49 7.17 -1.86 2.70
CA SER A 49 8.24 -2.37 1.85
C SER A 49 7.80 -2.65 0.42
N ILE A 50 6.50 -2.79 0.16
CA ILE A 50 5.99 -3.07 -1.18
C ILE A 50 5.17 -1.89 -1.71
N PHE A 51 4.06 -1.53 -1.06
CA PHE A 51 3.15 -0.48 -1.56
C PHE A 51 3.81 0.89 -1.60
N VAL A 52 4.41 1.32 -0.51
CA VAL A 52 5.07 2.65 -0.45
C VAL A 52 6.21 2.74 -1.45
N LYS A 53 7.02 1.69 -1.58
CA LYS A 53 8.13 1.70 -2.54
C LYS A 53 7.66 1.70 -3.99
N ALA A 54 6.64 0.93 -4.33
CA ALA A 54 6.07 0.96 -5.68
C ALA A 54 5.49 2.34 -6.00
N MET A 55 4.74 2.94 -5.08
CA MET A 55 4.16 4.27 -5.29
C MET A 55 5.22 5.37 -5.34
N ASN A 56 6.32 5.24 -4.61
CA ASN A 56 7.45 6.17 -4.72
C ASN A 56 8.08 6.11 -6.12
N ARG A 57 8.23 4.92 -6.69
CA ARG A 57 8.72 4.77 -8.08
C ARG A 57 7.77 5.42 -9.09
N ILE A 58 6.48 5.21 -8.93
CA ILE A 58 5.46 5.83 -9.79
C ILE A 58 5.49 7.35 -9.65
N GLY A 59 5.60 7.87 -8.44
CA GLY A 59 5.74 9.30 -8.18
C GLY A 59 6.99 9.90 -8.84
N MET A 60 8.10 9.19 -8.84
CA MET A 60 9.33 9.62 -9.54
C MET A 60 9.13 9.66 -11.05
N LEU A 61 8.48 8.66 -11.64
CA LEU A 61 8.17 8.64 -13.07
C LEU A 61 7.26 9.80 -13.48
N TRP A 62 6.28 10.14 -12.64
CA TRP A 62 5.46 11.32 -12.86
C TRP A 62 6.27 12.61 -12.75
N HIS A 63 7.10 12.73 -11.72
CA HIS A 63 7.94 13.92 -11.51
C HIS A 63 8.90 14.18 -12.67
N THR A 64 9.45 13.12 -13.29
CA THR A 64 10.32 13.22 -14.44
C THR A 64 9.56 13.37 -15.78
N GLY A 65 8.25 13.32 -15.77
CA GLY A 65 7.41 13.45 -16.96
C GLY A 65 7.30 12.20 -17.82
N GLU A 66 7.77 11.04 -17.34
CA GLU A 66 7.68 9.76 -18.07
C GLU A 66 6.27 9.20 -18.07
N ILE A 67 5.45 9.57 -17.08
CA ILE A 67 4.02 9.23 -17.01
C ILE A 67 3.20 10.49 -16.72
N THR A 68 1.89 10.40 -16.93
CA THR A 68 0.95 11.49 -16.63
C THR A 68 0.39 11.38 -15.22
N ILE A 69 -0.22 12.46 -14.73
CA ILE A 69 -0.93 12.44 -13.44
C ILE A 69 -2.08 11.42 -13.43
N ALA A 70 -2.69 11.15 -14.59
CA ALA A 70 -3.74 10.15 -14.70
C ALA A 70 -3.23 8.74 -14.38
N HIS A 71 -2.01 8.40 -14.80
CA HIS A 71 -1.37 7.12 -14.45
C HIS A 71 -1.13 7.03 -12.94
N GLU A 72 -0.63 8.10 -12.33
CA GLU A 72 -0.36 8.15 -10.89
C GLU A 72 -1.64 8.01 -10.08
N HIS A 73 -2.71 8.74 -10.43
CA HIS A 73 -4.00 8.65 -9.74
C HIS A 73 -4.61 7.25 -9.85
N ARG A 74 -4.56 6.64 -11.01
CA ARG A 74 -5.05 5.27 -11.21
C ARG A 74 -4.27 4.27 -10.38
N ALA A 75 -2.95 4.40 -10.32
CA ALA A 75 -2.11 3.58 -9.47
C ALA A 75 -2.46 3.73 -7.99
N SER A 76 -2.65 4.97 -7.52
CA SER A 76 -3.06 5.26 -6.15
C SER A 76 -4.41 4.61 -5.80
N GLU A 77 -5.39 4.68 -6.69
CA GLU A 77 -6.70 4.04 -6.48
C GLU A 77 -6.58 2.52 -6.36
N ILE A 78 -5.77 1.89 -7.21
CA ILE A 78 -5.53 0.45 -7.13
C ILE A 78 -4.89 0.09 -5.77
N VAL A 79 -3.87 0.82 -5.35
CA VAL A 79 -3.19 0.56 -4.08
C VAL A 79 -4.11 0.82 -2.89
N MET A 80 -5.00 1.80 -2.94
CA MET A 80 -6.01 2.02 -1.90
C MET A 80 -6.94 0.80 -1.77
N GLY A 81 -7.40 0.24 -2.88
CA GLY A 81 -8.18 -1.00 -2.89
C GLY A 81 -7.42 -2.20 -2.33
N LEU A 82 -6.15 -2.35 -2.68
CA LEU A 82 -5.29 -3.40 -2.14
C LEU A 82 -5.05 -3.21 -0.63
N THR A 83 -4.96 -1.96 -0.16
CA THR A 83 -4.82 -1.65 1.26
C THR A 83 -6.02 -2.14 2.06
N ASP A 84 -7.23 -1.94 1.56
CA ASP A 84 -8.44 -2.47 2.19
C ASP A 84 -8.42 -4.02 2.23
N LYS A 85 -7.98 -4.67 1.17
CA LYS A 85 -7.86 -6.14 1.13
C LYS A 85 -6.85 -6.65 2.16
N VAL A 86 -5.73 -5.98 2.33
CA VAL A 86 -4.74 -6.34 3.35
C VAL A 86 -5.34 -6.20 4.75
N ALA A 87 -6.06 -5.11 5.03
CA ALA A 87 -6.70 -4.89 6.32
C ALA A 87 -7.76 -5.96 6.60
N ASP A 88 -8.59 -6.30 5.62
CA ASP A 88 -9.63 -7.32 5.74
C ASP A 88 -9.06 -8.73 5.98
N ASN A 89 -7.90 -9.04 5.40
CA ASN A 89 -7.24 -10.34 5.53
C ASN A 89 -6.28 -10.44 6.72
N THR A 90 -6.09 -9.35 7.47
CA THR A 90 -5.17 -9.32 8.62
C THR A 90 -5.98 -9.40 9.91
N PRO A 91 -5.66 -10.34 10.83
CA PRO A 91 -6.28 -10.35 12.13
C PRO A 91 -5.97 -9.04 12.90
N HIS A 92 -7.01 -8.34 13.32
CA HIS A 92 -6.85 -7.13 14.11
C HIS A 92 -6.65 -7.49 15.58
N LEU A 93 -5.80 -6.73 16.27
CA LEU A 93 -5.65 -6.83 17.70
C LEU A 93 -6.94 -6.33 18.39
N SER A 94 -7.17 -6.77 19.61
CA SER A 94 -8.29 -6.28 20.41
C SER A 94 -8.24 -4.77 20.57
N ILE A 95 -9.41 -4.13 20.62
CA ILE A 95 -9.52 -2.69 20.84
C ILE A 95 -8.79 -2.32 22.14
N ASN A 96 -7.86 -1.37 22.03
CA ASN A 96 -6.94 -0.99 23.12
C ASN A 96 -7.37 0.26 23.90
N GLY A 97 -8.53 0.84 23.59
CA GLY A 97 -9.04 2.06 24.23
C GLY A 97 -8.50 3.36 23.65
N PHE A 98 -7.56 3.31 22.70
CA PHE A 98 -7.08 4.50 22.01
C PHE A 98 -7.91 4.78 20.75
N SER A 99 -8.04 6.05 20.43
CA SER A 99 -8.67 6.50 19.19
C SER A 99 -7.80 7.53 18.49
N ALA A 100 -7.98 7.66 17.20
CA ALA A 100 -7.29 8.64 16.37
C ALA A 100 -8.27 9.28 15.39
N LEU A 101 -8.06 10.57 15.15
CA LEU A 101 -8.71 11.30 14.07
C LEU A 101 -7.67 11.51 12.98
N VAL A 102 -7.91 10.99 11.80
CA VAL A 102 -7.01 11.12 10.65
C VAL A 102 -7.70 11.93 9.57
N ALA A 103 -7.04 12.98 9.14
CA ALA A 103 -7.56 13.88 8.10
C ALA A 103 -6.43 14.36 7.20
N CYS A 104 -6.75 14.67 5.95
CA CYS A 104 -5.85 15.37 5.06
C CYS A 104 -6.15 16.86 5.07
N VAL A 105 -5.13 17.69 4.76
CA VAL A 105 -5.34 19.11 4.58
C VAL A 105 -6.24 19.38 3.36
N GLU A 106 -6.92 20.51 3.38
CA GLU A 106 -7.77 20.93 2.27
C GLU A 106 -6.97 20.96 0.96
N ASP A 107 -7.59 20.54 -0.13
CA ASP A 107 -7.00 20.43 -1.48
C ASP A 107 -5.87 19.40 -1.63
N GLU A 108 -5.61 18.55 -0.60
CA GLU A 108 -4.66 17.45 -0.75
C GLU A 108 -5.29 16.27 -1.47
N ASN A 109 -4.71 15.91 -2.62
CA ASN A 109 -5.15 14.79 -3.44
C ASN A 109 -4.40 13.47 -3.15
N HIS A 110 -3.29 13.53 -2.40
CA HIS A 110 -2.46 12.38 -2.06
C HIS A 110 -2.85 11.82 -0.69
N VAL A 111 -3.99 11.12 -0.67
CA VAL A 111 -4.57 10.59 0.58
C VAL A 111 -4.06 9.20 0.96
N LEU A 112 -3.26 8.56 0.10
CA LEU A 112 -2.81 7.17 0.30
C LEU A 112 -2.02 7.00 1.60
N GLY A 113 -1.11 7.92 1.93
CA GLY A 113 -0.34 7.87 3.17
C GLY A 113 -1.22 7.86 4.41
N ALA A 114 -2.23 8.71 4.44
CA ALA A 114 -3.21 8.77 5.53
C ALA A 114 -4.02 7.47 5.60
N LYS A 115 -4.40 6.89 4.47
CA LYS A 115 -5.12 5.62 4.39
C LYS A 115 -4.29 4.46 4.94
N LEU A 116 -3.02 4.35 4.54
CA LEU A 116 -2.11 3.32 5.04
C LEU A 116 -1.90 3.45 6.54
N PHE A 117 -1.68 4.66 7.03
CA PHE A 117 -1.50 4.93 8.45
C PHE A 117 -2.75 4.56 9.27
N SER A 118 -3.93 4.94 8.78
CA SER A 118 -5.20 4.56 9.41
C SER A 118 -5.37 3.05 9.50
N SER A 119 -5.06 2.34 8.43
CA SER A 119 -5.13 0.86 8.39
C SER A 119 -4.18 0.22 9.40
N ILE A 120 -2.96 0.75 9.54
CA ILE A 120 -2.00 0.25 10.53
C ILE A 120 -2.53 0.44 11.96
N LEU A 121 -3.10 1.60 12.26
CA LEU A 121 -3.70 1.85 13.58
C LEU A 121 -4.86 0.90 13.87
N GLU A 122 -5.77 0.72 12.91
CA GLU A 122 -6.92 -0.18 13.07
C GLU A 122 -6.49 -1.63 13.30
N ILE A 123 -5.51 -2.13 12.55
CA ILE A 123 -4.95 -3.48 12.73
C ILE A 123 -4.37 -3.64 14.14
N ASN A 124 -3.84 -2.57 14.72
CA ASN A 124 -3.27 -2.56 16.06
C ASN A 124 -4.27 -2.24 17.17
N GLY A 125 -5.56 -2.25 16.88
CA GLY A 125 -6.63 -2.14 17.88
C GLY A 125 -7.08 -0.70 18.20
N TRP A 126 -6.66 0.29 17.42
CA TRP A 126 -7.13 1.66 17.56
C TRP A 126 -8.49 1.83 16.86
N VAL A 127 -9.33 2.68 17.43
CA VAL A 127 -10.53 3.18 16.75
C VAL A 127 -10.14 4.41 15.94
N VAL A 128 -10.30 4.36 14.63
CA VAL A 128 -9.88 5.44 13.73
C VAL A 128 -11.10 6.12 13.10
N HIS A 129 -11.15 7.43 13.22
CA HIS A 129 -12.11 8.29 12.53
C HIS A 129 -11.39 8.98 11.38
N TYR A 130 -11.73 8.61 10.17
CA TYR A 130 -11.13 9.16 8.96
C TYR A 130 -12.06 10.20 8.33
N LEU A 131 -11.53 11.40 8.14
CA LEU A 131 -12.26 12.55 7.55
C LEU A 131 -11.82 12.84 6.11
#